data_232d341c0f02bad327788df612ee4fe2
#
_entry.id   232d341c0f02bad327788df612ee4fe2
#
_cell.length_a   1.000
_cell.length_b   1.000
_cell.length_c   1.000
_cell.angle_alpha   90.00
_cell.angle_beta   90.00
_cell.angle_gamma   90.00
#
_symmetry.space_group_name_H-M   'P 1'
#
loop_
_entity.id
_entity.type
_entity.pdbx_description
1 polymer ?
#
loop_
_entity_poly.entity_id
_entity_poly.type
_entity_poly.pdbx_seq_one_letter_code
_entity_poly.pdbx_strand_id
1 'polypeptide(L)'
;MRMQAFNWPGKKQHAEKLERMFRPHCEVIVVNSDDSLRARHPHWLHIGNDGYFTDQWNAALQRFDSDVFVHVQGDIWPTEVGRLLSESVRFITNYGVGIYAPNVDFNPHVYRTRSLPKLQEGVYEVPATDCSFWAIPAEVIRNTPRVDPRVNRLGWGIEYLVGAVVRRGGRRIVRDYRFTAGHLKSRGYNSDQAAKEWEQLKKAVDPLLSREMESLEHERNALVSHATSWKHPVARLLTGVATRASRGAIILQRRLMAPH
;
A
#
# COMPACT_ATOMS: atom_id res chain seq x y z
N MET A 1 -12.24 13.02 -0.62
CA MET A 1 -11.09 12.08 -0.70
C MET A 1 -9.81 12.80 -0.31
N ARG A 2 -9.02 12.21 0.55
CA ARG A 2 -7.73 12.77 1.01
C ARG A 2 -6.63 11.75 0.87
N MET A 3 -5.52 12.14 0.24
CA MET A 3 -4.32 11.32 0.09
C MET A 3 -3.31 11.64 1.19
N GLN A 4 -2.70 10.59 1.75
CA GLN A 4 -1.63 10.64 2.73
C GLN A 4 -0.36 10.06 2.09
N ALA A 5 0.62 10.90 1.81
CA ALA A 5 1.94 10.47 1.33
C ALA A 5 2.90 10.37 2.50
N PHE A 6 3.59 9.23 2.64
CA PHE A 6 4.59 9.06 3.70
C PHE A 6 5.98 9.44 3.19
N ASN A 7 6.63 10.33 3.91
CA ASN A 7 8.00 10.78 3.62
C ASN A 7 8.93 10.49 4.79
N TRP A 8 10.15 10.05 4.46
CA TRP A 8 11.23 9.84 5.41
C TRP A 8 12.56 10.39 4.85
N PRO A 9 13.63 10.48 5.67
CA PRO A 9 14.90 11.01 5.23
C PRO A 9 15.39 10.42 3.90
N GLY A 10 15.80 11.28 2.98
CA GLY A 10 16.27 10.91 1.65
C GLY A 10 15.17 10.72 0.58
N LYS A 11 13.87 10.87 0.92
CA LYS A 11 12.74 10.70 -0.02
C LYS A 11 12.01 12.01 -0.39
N LYS A 12 12.54 13.17 0.01
CA LYS A 12 11.91 14.48 -0.23
C LYS A 12 11.40 14.67 -1.67
N GLN A 13 12.26 14.45 -2.67
CA GLN A 13 11.89 14.66 -4.08
C GLN A 13 10.72 13.77 -4.51
N HIS A 14 10.62 12.58 -3.94
CA HIS A 14 9.53 11.67 -4.21
C HIS A 14 8.23 12.16 -3.59
N ALA A 15 8.26 12.60 -2.33
CA ALA A 15 7.10 13.15 -1.65
C ALA A 15 6.57 14.41 -2.36
N GLU A 16 7.46 15.34 -2.74
CA GLU A 16 7.11 16.53 -3.52
C GLU A 16 6.49 16.18 -4.87
N LYS A 17 6.98 15.13 -5.53
CA LYS A 17 6.41 14.67 -6.80
C LYS A 17 5.05 14.04 -6.60
N LEU A 18 4.88 13.18 -5.60
CA LEU A 18 3.58 12.62 -5.25
C LEU A 18 2.57 13.73 -4.93
N GLU A 19 2.97 14.71 -4.12
CA GLU A 19 2.12 15.85 -3.81
C GLU A 19 1.65 16.57 -5.08
N ARG A 20 2.57 16.88 -6.04
CA ARG A 20 2.21 17.50 -7.32
C ARG A 20 1.30 16.64 -8.20
N MET A 21 1.52 15.31 -8.20
CA MET A 21 0.72 14.38 -9.01
C MET A 21 -0.71 14.23 -8.51
N PHE A 22 -0.91 14.26 -7.18
CA PHE A 22 -2.22 14.03 -6.58
C PHE A 22 -3.03 15.29 -6.33
N ARG A 23 -2.39 16.43 -6.09
CA ARG A 23 -3.04 17.72 -5.77
C ARG A 23 -4.12 18.16 -6.77
N PRO A 24 -4.02 17.90 -8.10
CA PRO A 24 -5.10 18.21 -9.03
C PRO A 24 -6.36 17.36 -8.86
N HIS A 25 -6.28 16.26 -8.10
CA HIS A 25 -7.35 15.26 -8.02
C HIS A 25 -7.94 15.10 -6.61
N CYS A 26 -7.20 15.47 -5.57
CA CYS A 26 -7.64 15.34 -4.18
C CYS A 26 -6.81 16.22 -3.23
N GLU A 27 -7.29 16.38 -2.01
CA GLU A 27 -6.48 16.95 -0.94
C GLU A 27 -5.30 16.04 -0.61
N VAL A 28 -4.11 16.65 -0.40
CA VAL A 28 -2.87 15.93 -0.14
C VAL A 28 -2.27 16.38 1.19
N ILE A 29 -1.98 15.43 2.06
CA ILE A 29 -1.17 15.61 3.27
C ILE A 29 0.09 14.77 3.13
N VAL A 30 1.26 15.38 3.27
CA VAL A 30 2.52 14.66 3.40
C VAL A 30 2.81 14.47 4.88
N VAL A 31 2.84 13.23 5.34
CA VAL A 31 3.27 12.87 6.70
C VAL A 31 4.77 12.65 6.67
N ASN A 32 5.50 13.50 7.37
CA ASN A 32 6.94 13.62 7.23
C ASN A 32 7.69 13.31 8.53
N SER A 33 8.65 12.39 8.46
CA SER A 33 9.58 12.05 9.53
C SER A 33 11.01 12.56 9.29
N ASP A 34 11.16 13.66 8.55
CA ASP A 34 12.45 14.35 8.33
C ASP A 34 12.35 15.80 8.81
N ASP A 35 12.86 16.09 10.02
CA ASP A 35 12.78 17.41 10.62
C ASP A 35 13.60 18.48 9.86
N SER A 36 14.58 18.07 9.07
CA SER A 36 15.35 18.99 8.23
C SER A 36 14.48 19.70 7.18
N LEU A 37 13.30 19.17 6.89
CA LEU A 37 12.35 19.69 5.92
C LEU A 37 11.28 20.60 6.54
N ARG A 38 11.20 20.71 7.87
CA ARG A 38 10.16 21.46 8.57
C ARG A 38 10.05 22.93 8.11
N ALA A 39 11.16 23.62 8.02
CA ALA A 39 11.18 25.00 7.58
C ALA A 39 10.83 25.21 6.10
N ARG A 40 11.13 24.22 5.25
CA ARG A 40 10.89 24.28 3.80
C ARG A 40 9.49 23.86 3.40
N HIS A 41 8.87 22.99 4.20
CA HIS A 41 7.52 22.44 3.96
C HIS A 41 6.65 22.58 5.22
N PRO A 42 6.35 23.81 5.68
CA PRO A 42 5.61 24.03 6.92
C PRO A 42 4.16 23.49 6.86
N HIS A 43 3.65 23.23 5.64
CA HIS A 43 2.31 22.65 5.42
C HIS A 43 2.28 21.11 5.50
N TRP A 44 3.45 20.45 5.57
CA TRP A 44 3.51 19.01 5.80
C TRP A 44 3.23 18.69 7.27
N LEU A 45 2.68 17.51 7.53
CA LEU A 45 2.49 17.01 8.89
C LEU A 45 3.81 16.41 9.40
N HIS A 46 4.52 17.14 10.24
CA HIS A 46 5.81 16.72 10.79
C HIS A 46 5.62 15.94 12.10
N ILE A 47 6.15 14.70 12.15
CA ILE A 47 6.08 13.80 13.30
C ILE A 47 7.42 13.59 14.02
N GLY A 48 8.50 14.22 13.53
CA GLY A 48 9.86 14.09 14.08
C GLY A 48 10.69 12.98 13.45
N ASN A 49 12.03 13.08 13.58
CA ASN A 49 12.99 12.15 12.99
C ASN A 49 12.90 10.72 13.53
N ASP A 50 12.39 10.55 14.73
CA ASP A 50 12.22 9.24 15.37
C ASP A 50 10.96 8.50 14.89
N GLY A 51 10.08 9.20 14.18
CA GLY A 51 8.87 8.63 13.62
C GLY A 51 9.17 7.60 12.50
N TYR A 52 8.57 6.43 12.61
CA TYR A 52 8.65 5.37 11.62
C TYR A 52 7.29 5.10 10.97
N PHE A 53 7.12 4.01 10.23
CA PHE A 53 5.89 3.75 9.48
C PHE A 53 4.64 3.81 10.36
N THR A 54 4.65 3.16 11.53
CA THR A 54 3.49 3.13 12.43
C THR A 54 3.17 4.51 13.01
N ASP A 55 4.18 5.33 13.29
CA ASP A 55 3.95 6.72 13.73
C ASP A 55 3.30 7.55 12.62
N GLN A 56 3.79 7.40 11.38
CA GLN A 56 3.20 8.06 10.20
C GLN A 56 1.76 7.59 9.97
N TRP A 57 1.51 6.28 10.08
CA TRP A 57 0.18 5.69 9.95
C TRP A 57 -0.79 6.25 10.98
N ASN A 58 -0.42 6.24 12.26
CA ASN A 58 -1.24 6.77 13.34
C ASN A 58 -1.51 8.27 13.18
N ALA A 59 -0.51 9.06 12.77
CA ALA A 59 -0.67 10.49 12.51
C ALA A 59 -1.62 10.73 11.33
N ALA A 60 -1.52 9.92 10.27
CA ALA A 60 -2.42 9.96 9.13
C ALA A 60 -3.87 9.65 9.55
N LEU A 61 -4.08 8.59 10.33
CA LEU A 61 -5.40 8.22 10.87
C LEU A 61 -5.99 9.33 11.75
N GLN A 62 -5.18 9.99 12.56
CA GLN A 62 -5.61 11.07 13.45
C GLN A 62 -6.12 12.30 12.70
N ARG A 63 -5.54 12.59 11.54
CA ARG A 63 -5.86 13.75 10.70
C ARG A 63 -6.88 13.47 9.62
N PHE A 64 -7.34 12.22 9.53
CA PHE A 64 -8.27 11.82 8.49
C PHE A 64 -9.72 12.24 8.81
N ASP A 65 -10.32 13.02 7.92
CA ASP A 65 -11.71 13.48 7.99
C ASP A 65 -12.35 13.58 6.59
N SER A 66 -12.28 12.53 5.80
CA SER A 66 -12.81 12.48 4.44
C SER A 66 -13.52 11.14 4.21
N ASP A 67 -14.22 10.97 3.07
CA ASP A 67 -14.95 9.73 2.77
C ASP A 67 -14.04 8.59 2.31
N VAL A 68 -12.92 8.92 1.66
CA VAL A 68 -11.93 7.96 1.17
C VAL A 68 -10.54 8.37 1.58
N PHE A 69 -9.86 7.47 2.29
CA PHE A 69 -8.46 7.56 2.66
C PHE A 69 -7.61 6.95 1.54
N VAL A 70 -6.69 7.72 0.99
CA VAL A 70 -5.71 7.22 0.03
C VAL A 70 -4.34 7.25 0.67
N HIS A 71 -3.72 6.10 0.85
CA HIS A 71 -2.36 5.96 1.34
C HIS A 71 -1.39 5.71 0.19
N VAL A 72 -0.25 6.40 0.19
CA VAL A 72 0.84 6.18 -0.78
C VAL A 72 2.18 6.27 -0.07
N GLN A 73 2.98 5.21 -0.17
CA GLN A 73 4.37 5.26 0.31
C GLN A 73 5.23 6.17 -0.57
N GLY A 74 6.20 6.86 0.02
CA GLY A 74 7.04 7.86 -0.65
C GLY A 74 7.93 7.33 -1.79
N ASP A 75 8.03 6.03 -1.99
CA ASP A 75 8.79 5.40 -3.06
C ASP A 75 7.91 4.68 -4.10
N ILE A 76 6.62 4.97 -4.08
CA ILE A 76 5.62 4.42 -5.02
C ILE A 76 5.26 5.45 -6.09
N TRP A 77 5.16 5.00 -7.34
CA TRP A 77 4.87 5.83 -8.50
C TRP A 77 3.66 5.29 -9.25
N PRO A 78 2.45 5.70 -8.89
CA PRO A 78 1.26 5.31 -9.65
C PRO A 78 1.24 6.03 -11.01
N THR A 79 0.74 5.34 -12.01
CA THR A 79 0.40 5.91 -13.32
C THR A 79 -1.07 6.33 -13.34
N GLU A 80 -1.46 7.21 -14.25
CA GLU A 80 -2.86 7.59 -14.51
C GLU A 80 -3.65 7.95 -13.22
N VAL A 81 -3.05 8.79 -12.35
CA VAL A 81 -3.56 9.07 -11.00
C VAL A 81 -5.06 9.42 -10.99
N GLY A 82 -5.52 10.33 -11.85
CA GLY A 82 -6.93 10.74 -11.87
C GLY A 82 -7.87 9.57 -12.16
N ARG A 83 -7.53 8.72 -13.15
CA ARG A 83 -8.30 7.53 -13.48
C ARG A 83 -8.25 6.47 -12.38
N LEU A 84 -7.07 6.24 -11.80
CA LEU A 84 -6.88 5.32 -10.67
C LEU A 84 -7.76 5.71 -9.47
N LEU A 85 -7.78 6.99 -9.12
CA LEU A 85 -8.61 7.50 -8.02
C LEU A 85 -10.11 7.39 -8.33
N SER A 86 -10.53 7.73 -9.55
CA SER A 86 -11.93 7.59 -9.97
C SER A 86 -12.40 6.14 -9.93
N GLU A 87 -11.59 5.20 -10.41
CA GLU A 87 -11.89 3.78 -10.34
C GLU A 87 -11.92 3.28 -8.89
N SER A 88 -11.01 3.73 -8.03
CA SER A 88 -11.02 3.34 -6.62
C SER A 88 -12.32 3.74 -5.92
N VAL A 89 -12.80 4.96 -6.14
CA VAL A 89 -14.09 5.44 -5.61
C VAL A 89 -15.24 4.60 -6.16
N ARG A 90 -15.26 4.34 -7.47
CA ARG A 90 -16.30 3.51 -8.10
C ARG A 90 -16.36 2.10 -7.49
N PHE A 91 -15.20 1.46 -7.25
CA PHE A 91 -15.17 0.13 -6.65
C PHE A 91 -15.60 0.14 -5.17
N ILE A 92 -15.16 1.13 -4.41
CA ILE A 92 -15.57 1.32 -3.02
C ILE A 92 -17.08 1.48 -2.92
N THR A 93 -17.68 2.32 -3.76
CA THR A 93 -19.10 2.67 -3.72
C THR A 93 -19.98 1.54 -4.25
N ASN A 94 -19.63 0.96 -5.41
CA ASN A 94 -20.56 0.09 -6.16
C ASN A 94 -20.31 -1.41 -5.94
N TYR A 95 -19.13 -1.81 -5.42
CA TYR A 95 -18.75 -3.22 -5.31
C TYR A 95 -18.42 -3.65 -3.87
N GLY A 96 -18.63 -2.79 -2.88
CA GLY A 96 -18.38 -3.10 -1.47
C GLY A 96 -16.90 -3.32 -1.18
N VAL A 97 -16.00 -2.61 -1.90
CA VAL A 97 -14.56 -2.73 -1.69
C VAL A 97 -14.14 -1.97 -0.44
N GLY A 98 -13.36 -2.60 0.42
CA GLY A 98 -12.78 -2.03 1.63
C GLY A 98 -11.31 -1.64 1.47
N ILE A 99 -10.55 -2.34 0.61
CA ILE A 99 -9.23 -1.94 0.16
C ILE A 99 -9.18 -2.09 -1.36
N TYR A 100 -8.87 -0.99 -2.04
CA TYR A 100 -8.55 -1.00 -3.47
C TYR A 100 -7.08 -0.65 -3.65
N ALA A 101 -6.34 -1.50 -4.38
CA ALA A 101 -4.92 -1.31 -4.68
C ALA A 101 -4.63 -1.55 -6.16
N PRO A 102 -3.76 -0.77 -6.81
CA PRO A 102 -3.22 -1.10 -8.13
C PRO A 102 -2.24 -2.27 -8.03
N ASN A 103 -1.82 -2.79 -9.17
CA ASN A 103 -0.67 -3.68 -9.21
C ASN A 103 0.62 -2.88 -8.95
N VAL A 104 1.41 -3.33 -7.99
CA VAL A 104 2.68 -2.66 -7.60
C VAL A 104 3.85 -3.57 -7.99
N ASP A 105 4.87 -2.99 -8.63
CA ASP A 105 6.12 -3.70 -8.92
C ASP A 105 6.84 -4.06 -7.61
N PHE A 106 7.52 -5.23 -7.61
CA PHE A 106 8.32 -5.68 -6.46
C PHE A 106 7.56 -5.78 -5.14
N ASN A 107 6.31 -6.19 -5.18
CA ASN A 107 5.58 -6.51 -3.95
C ASN A 107 5.65 -8.01 -3.63
N PRO A 108 5.50 -8.39 -2.34
CA PRO A 108 5.55 -9.79 -1.90
C PRO A 108 4.27 -10.58 -2.23
N HIS A 109 3.20 -9.90 -2.66
CA HIS A 109 1.89 -10.48 -2.93
C HIS A 109 1.71 -10.71 -4.43
N VAL A 110 2.48 -11.65 -5.00
CA VAL A 110 2.34 -12.03 -6.41
C VAL A 110 1.35 -13.17 -6.54
N TYR A 111 0.17 -12.87 -7.09
CA TYR A 111 -0.91 -13.84 -7.28
C TYR A 111 -1.05 -14.27 -8.74
N ARG A 112 -1.52 -15.51 -8.94
CA ARG A 112 -2.00 -15.97 -10.24
C ARG A 112 -3.45 -15.53 -10.41
N THR A 113 -3.72 -14.61 -11.32
CA THR A 113 -5.05 -14.04 -11.53
C THR A 113 -6.11 -15.09 -11.85
N ARG A 114 -5.75 -16.17 -12.56
CA ARG A 114 -6.70 -17.29 -12.86
C ARG A 114 -7.18 -18.07 -11.64
N SER A 115 -6.51 -17.95 -10.50
CA SER A 115 -6.88 -18.60 -9.23
C SER A 115 -7.61 -17.67 -8.28
N LEU A 116 -7.90 -16.45 -8.70
CA LEU A 116 -8.54 -15.42 -7.88
C LEU A 116 -9.98 -15.18 -8.34
N PRO A 117 -10.90 -14.88 -7.41
CA PRO A 117 -12.24 -14.40 -7.76
C PRO A 117 -12.12 -13.11 -8.58
N LYS A 118 -12.76 -13.10 -9.75
CA LYS A 118 -12.74 -11.97 -10.68
C LYS A 118 -13.98 -11.10 -10.45
N LEU A 119 -13.79 -9.80 -10.20
CA LEU A 119 -14.89 -8.85 -10.11
C LEU A 119 -15.25 -8.28 -11.49
N GLN A 120 -14.23 -7.93 -12.26
CA GLN A 120 -14.32 -7.56 -13.68
C GLN A 120 -12.97 -7.82 -14.35
N GLU A 121 -12.87 -7.57 -15.66
CA GLU A 121 -11.61 -7.78 -16.40
C GLU A 121 -10.48 -6.96 -15.79
N GLY A 122 -9.38 -7.65 -15.44
CA GLY A 122 -8.20 -7.06 -14.82
C GLY A 122 -8.35 -6.73 -13.32
N VAL A 123 -9.52 -6.98 -12.68
CA VAL A 123 -9.75 -6.65 -11.26
C VAL A 123 -10.17 -7.90 -10.50
N TYR A 124 -9.41 -8.21 -9.46
CA TYR A 124 -9.55 -9.45 -8.71
C TYR A 124 -9.61 -9.22 -7.21
N GLU A 125 -10.41 -10.02 -6.53
CA GLU A 125 -10.40 -10.13 -5.09
C GLU A 125 -9.15 -10.89 -4.65
N VAL A 126 -8.48 -10.39 -3.62
CA VAL A 126 -7.23 -10.95 -3.09
C VAL A 126 -7.29 -11.01 -1.57
N PRO A 127 -6.60 -11.96 -0.91
CA PRO A 127 -6.59 -12.02 0.55
C PRO A 127 -5.82 -10.87 1.18
N ALA A 128 -4.80 -10.33 0.53
CA ALA A 128 -4.01 -9.20 1.01
C ALA A 128 -3.37 -8.42 -0.13
N THR A 129 -3.07 -7.16 0.13
CA THR A 129 -2.19 -6.31 -0.69
C THR A 129 -1.12 -5.73 0.20
N ASP A 130 0.01 -5.34 -0.37
CA ASP A 130 0.97 -4.53 0.38
C ASP A 130 0.40 -3.12 0.64
N CYS A 131 0.89 -2.47 1.68
CA CYS A 131 0.47 -1.11 2.04
C CYS A 131 1.17 -0.01 1.22
N SER A 132 1.62 -0.31 0.01
CA SER A 132 2.33 0.65 -0.83
C SER A 132 1.41 1.71 -1.43
N PHE A 133 0.23 1.29 -1.88
CA PHE A 133 -0.85 2.16 -2.34
C PHE A 133 -2.20 1.55 -1.97
N TRP A 134 -3.02 2.32 -1.26
CA TRP A 134 -4.39 1.94 -0.91
C TRP A 134 -5.37 3.08 -1.08
N ALA A 135 -6.58 2.75 -1.55
CA ALA A 135 -7.77 3.58 -1.33
C ALA A 135 -8.73 2.80 -0.44
N ILE A 136 -9.15 3.40 0.66
CA ILE A 136 -9.90 2.76 1.76
C ILE A 136 -11.07 3.66 2.14
N PRO A 137 -12.31 3.15 2.26
CA PRO A 137 -13.44 3.97 2.72
C PRO A 137 -13.28 4.37 4.20
N ALA A 138 -13.82 5.52 4.54
CA ALA A 138 -13.71 6.13 5.87
C ALA A 138 -14.14 5.20 7.01
N GLU A 139 -15.17 4.40 6.81
CA GLU A 139 -15.67 3.50 7.85
C GLU A 139 -14.64 2.42 8.23
N VAL A 140 -13.86 1.90 7.26
CA VAL A 140 -12.79 0.93 7.53
C VAL A 140 -11.69 1.62 8.34
N ILE A 141 -11.31 2.82 7.96
CA ILE A 141 -10.28 3.61 8.66
C ILE A 141 -10.70 3.92 10.09
N ARG A 142 -11.95 4.33 10.32
CA ARG A 142 -12.46 4.63 11.67
C ARG A 142 -12.51 3.40 12.57
N ASN A 143 -12.72 2.21 11.98
CA ASN A 143 -12.76 0.94 12.69
C ASN A 143 -11.38 0.27 12.81
N THR A 144 -10.35 0.81 12.16
CA THR A 144 -8.99 0.31 12.26
C THR A 144 -8.36 0.77 13.57
N PRO A 145 -7.96 -0.14 14.47
CA PRO A 145 -7.32 0.23 15.71
C PRO A 145 -5.97 0.89 15.45
N ARG A 146 -5.61 1.83 16.31
CA ARG A 146 -4.26 2.38 16.32
C ARG A 146 -3.27 1.34 16.81
N VAL A 147 -2.10 1.33 16.23
CA VAL A 147 -1.02 0.44 16.59
C VAL A 147 -0.04 1.17 17.51
N ASP A 148 0.32 0.58 18.64
CA ASP A 148 1.37 1.14 19.50
C ASP A 148 2.74 0.99 18.79
N PRO A 149 3.46 2.09 18.51
CA PRO A 149 4.78 2.03 17.86
C PRO A 149 5.83 1.26 18.68
N ARG A 150 5.61 1.07 19.99
CA ARG A 150 6.49 0.24 20.85
C ARG A 150 6.29 -1.25 20.60
N VAL A 151 5.12 -1.63 20.09
CA VAL A 151 4.76 -3.01 19.74
C VAL A 151 5.13 -3.32 18.29
N ASN A 152 4.84 -2.39 17.39
CA ASN A 152 5.11 -2.54 15.97
C ASN A 152 5.53 -1.18 15.40
N ARG A 153 6.83 -0.95 15.26
CA ARG A 153 7.39 0.28 14.74
C ARG A 153 7.47 0.28 13.22
N LEU A 154 7.81 -0.88 12.64
CA LEU A 154 8.08 -1.05 11.22
C LEU A 154 6.82 -1.08 10.36
N GLY A 155 5.65 -1.30 10.97
CA GLY A 155 4.37 -1.38 10.27
C GLY A 155 4.08 -2.74 9.61
N TRP A 156 4.90 -3.77 9.85
CA TRP A 156 4.64 -5.11 9.33
C TRP A 156 3.37 -5.70 9.92
N GLY A 157 2.50 -6.18 9.05
CA GLY A 157 1.21 -6.74 9.43
C GLY A 157 0.07 -5.73 9.48
N ILE A 158 0.33 -4.43 9.30
CA ILE A 158 -0.74 -3.43 9.16
C ILE A 158 -1.65 -3.78 7.98
N GLU A 159 -1.09 -4.36 6.91
CA GLU A 159 -1.87 -4.86 5.78
C GLU A 159 -2.88 -5.94 6.17
N TYR A 160 -2.53 -6.82 7.08
CA TYR A 160 -3.43 -7.85 7.59
C TYR A 160 -4.41 -7.27 8.63
N LEU A 161 -3.97 -6.31 9.44
CA LEU A 161 -4.84 -5.64 10.40
C LEU A 161 -5.98 -4.89 9.70
N VAL A 162 -5.66 -4.06 8.71
CA VAL A 162 -6.67 -3.35 7.93
C VAL A 162 -7.51 -4.34 7.11
N GLY A 163 -6.88 -5.37 6.54
CA GLY A 163 -7.57 -6.46 5.85
C GLY A 163 -8.57 -7.20 6.74
N ALA A 164 -8.22 -7.47 8.00
CA ALA A 164 -9.11 -8.08 8.97
C ALA A 164 -10.34 -7.20 9.28
N VAL A 165 -10.13 -5.90 9.44
CA VAL A 165 -11.24 -4.95 9.61
C VAL A 165 -12.15 -4.93 8.38
N VAL A 166 -11.56 -4.92 7.18
CA VAL A 166 -12.32 -4.97 5.91
C VAL A 166 -13.17 -6.23 5.84
N ARG A 167 -12.59 -7.40 6.09
CA ARG A 167 -13.29 -8.69 5.96
C ARG A 167 -14.38 -8.83 7.01
N ARG A 168 -14.14 -8.44 8.25
CA ARG A 168 -15.16 -8.43 9.31
C ARG A 168 -16.31 -7.48 9.01
N GLY A 169 -16.05 -6.39 8.29
CA GLY A 169 -17.07 -5.48 7.77
C GLY A 169 -17.82 -6.02 6.54
N GLY A 170 -17.60 -7.27 6.10
CA GLY A 170 -18.21 -7.85 4.91
C GLY A 170 -17.75 -7.23 3.60
N ARG A 171 -16.61 -6.53 3.60
CA ARG A 171 -16.05 -5.88 2.43
C ARG A 171 -14.91 -6.68 1.81
N ARG A 172 -14.52 -6.32 0.59
CA ARG A 172 -13.51 -7.00 -0.23
C ARG A 172 -12.18 -6.27 -0.26
N ILE A 173 -11.10 -7.03 -0.40
CA ILE A 173 -9.76 -6.52 -0.71
C ILE A 173 -9.53 -6.76 -2.20
N VAL A 174 -9.19 -5.73 -2.96
CA VAL A 174 -9.13 -5.81 -4.43
C VAL A 174 -7.80 -5.34 -4.95
N ARG A 175 -7.26 -6.07 -5.92
CA ARG A 175 -6.13 -5.63 -6.74
C ARG A 175 -6.60 -5.40 -8.18
N ASP A 176 -6.28 -4.20 -8.68
CA ASP A 176 -6.56 -3.80 -10.06
C ASP A 176 -5.28 -3.85 -10.90
N TYR A 177 -5.19 -4.86 -11.77
CA TYR A 177 -4.06 -5.07 -12.66
C TYR A 177 -4.07 -4.19 -13.91
N ARG A 178 -5.14 -3.39 -14.12
CA ARG A 178 -5.20 -2.42 -15.20
C ARG A 178 -4.33 -1.20 -14.93
N PHE A 179 -4.01 -0.97 -13.66
CA PHE A 179 -3.10 0.09 -13.23
C PHE A 179 -1.83 -0.48 -12.65
N THR A 180 -0.71 0.17 -12.95
CA THR A 180 0.60 -0.21 -12.40
C THR A 180 1.19 0.96 -11.61
N ALA A 181 1.70 0.66 -10.42
CA ALA A 181 2.53 1.57 -9.66
C ALA A 181 3.97 1.04 -9.59
N GLY A 182 4.92 1.85 -10.02
CA GLY A 182 6.34 1.52 -9.89
C GLY A 182 6.78 1.62 -8.43
N HIS A 183 7.61 0.70 -7.97
CA HIS A 183 8.19 0.70 -6.64
C HIS A 183 9.72 0.74 -6.74
N LEU A 184 10.35 1.72 -6.08
CA LEU A 184 11.79 1.77 -5.93
C LEU A 184 12.20 0.75 -4.86
N LYS A 185 12.64 -0.42 -5.30
CA LYS A 185 13.06 -1.49 -4.40
C LYS A 185 14.11 -1.00 -3.41
N SER A 186 13.76 -0.92 -2.14
CA SER A 186 14.71 -0.90 -1.04
C SER A 186 14.09 -1.62 0.16
N ARG A 187 14.79 -2.59 0.72
CA ARG A 187 14.49 -3.07 2.07
C ARG A 187 15.40 -2.27 3.02
N GLY A 188 14.85 -1.29 3.70
CA GLY A 188 15.57 -0.46 4.65
C GLY A 188 15.52 -0.96 6.10
N TYR A 189 14.94 -2.18 6.35
CA TYR A 189 14.72 -2.69 7.70
C TYR A 189 15.17 -4.15 7.85
N ASN A 190 15.44 -4.53 9.10
CA ASN A 190 15.80 -5.89 9.48
C ASN A 190 14.56 -6.80 9.44
N SER A 191 14.60 -7.87 8.65
CA SER A 191 13.49 -8.82 8.49
C SER A 191 13.17 -9.58 9.77
N ASP A 192 14.16 -9.86 10.62
CA ASP A 192 13.94 -10.58 11.89
C ASP A 192 13.22 -9.69 12.90
N GLN A 193 13.55 -8.39 12.92
CA GLN A 193 12.81 -7.42 13.71
C GLN A 193 11.38 -7.32 13.22
N ALA A 194 11.17 -7.22 11.93
CA ALA A 194 9.84 -7.14 11.33
C ALA A 194 8.98 -8.36 11.69
N ALA A 195 9.56 -9.57 11.64
CA ALA A 195 8.87 -10.80 12.04
C ALA A 195 8.49 -10.80 13.53
N LYS A 196 9.39 -10.31 14.41
CA LYS A 196 9.08 -10.19 15.85
C LYS A 196 7.96 -9.19 16.11
N GLU A 197 7.99 -8.03 15.46
CA GLU A 197 6.96 -6.99 15.59
C GLU A 197 5.61 -7.48 15.06
N TRP A 198 5.59 -8.29 14.00
CA TRP A 198 4.38 -8.96 13.50
C TRP A 198 3.76 -9.88 14.57
N GLU A 199 4.55 -10.72 15.22
CA GLU A 199 4.07 -11.58 16.29
C GLU A 199 3.57 -10.79 17.52
N GLN A 200 4.21 -9.66 17.82
CA GLN A 200 3.78 -8.77 18.90
C GLN A 200 2.46 -8.07 18.55
N LEU A 201 2.31 -7.61 17.31
CA LEU A 201 1.07 -6.98 16.84
C LEU A 201 -0.12 -7.93 16.98
N LYS A 202 0.01 -9.19 16.55
CA LYS A 202 -1.07 -10.19 16.69
C LYS A 202 -1.52 -10.38 18.13
N LYS A 203 -0.58 -10.31 19.09
CA LYS A 203 -0.87 -10.44 20.53
C LYS A 203 -1.49 -9.18 21.13
N ALA A 204 -1.25 -8.01 20.53
CA ALA A 204 -1.69 -6.72 21.07
C ALA A 204 -3.07 -6.30 20.58
N VAL A 205 -3.57 -6.88 19.48
CA VAL A 205 -4.89 -6.58 18.94
C VAL A 205 -5.98 -7.48 19.53
N ASP A 206 -7.24 -7.10 19.32
CA ASP A 206 -8.40 -7.93 19.68
C ASP A 206 -8.25 -9.37 19.14
N PRO A 207 -8.56 -10.41 19.95
CA PRO A 207 -8.38 -11.82 19.54
C PRO A 207 -9.12 -12.22 18.26
N LEU A 208 -10.27 -11.60 17.97
CA LEU A 208 -11.01 -11.89 16.73
C LEU A 208 -10.33 -11.24 15.51
N LEU A 209 -9.77 -10.04 15.69
CA LEU A 209 -8.92 -9.42 14.64
C LEU A 209 -7.65 -10.25 14.42
N SER A 210 -6.99 -10.69 15.49
CA SER A 210 -5.79 -11.52 15.39
C SER A 210 -6.04 -12.80 14.59
N ARG A 211 -7.13 -13.53 14.87
CA ARG A 211 -7.51 -14.73 14.10
C ARG A 211 -7.77 -14.43 12.63
N GLU A 212 -8.44 -13.32 12.35
CA GLU A 212 -8.70 -12.91 10.97
C GLU A 212 -7.43 -12.53 10.23
N MET A 213 -6.48 -11.84 10.91
CA MET A 213 -5.15 -11.54 10.37
C MET A 213 -4.37 -12.82 10.01
N GLU A 214 -4.40 -13.83 10.88
CA GLU A 214 -3.77 -15.14 10.64
C GLU A 214 -4.43 -15.89 9.48
N SER A 215 -5.77 -15.83 9.38
CA SER A 215 -6.51 -16.41 8.25
C SER A 215 -6.09 -15.78 6.93
N LEU A 216 -6.02 -14.45 6.87
CA LEU A 216 -5.59 -13.71 5.68
C LEU A 216 -4.14 -14.04 5.30
N GLU A 217 -3.23 -14.12 6.28
CA GLU A 217 -1.86 -14.52 6.07
C GLU A 217 -1.76 -15.95 5.50
N HIS A 218 -2.51 -16.88 6.08
CA HIS A 218 -2.57 -18.27 5.62
C HIS A 218 -3.08 -18.37 4.17
N GLU A 219 -4.20 -17.74 3.85
CA GLU A 219 -4.77 -17.71 2.50
C GLU A 219 -3.79 -17.08 1.49
N ARG A 220 -3.17 -15.96 1.86
CA ARG A 220 -2.13 -15.32 1.05
C ARG A 220 -0.97 -16.29 0.80
N ASN A 221 -0.47 -16.93 1.84
CA ASN A 221 0.66 -17.86 1.73
C ASN A 221 0.32 -19.07 0.84
N ALA A 222 -0.88 -19.60 0.93
CA ALA A 222 -1.37 -20.68 0.07
C ALA A 222 -1.39 -20.26 -1.42
N LEU A 223 -1.88 -19.06 -1.73
CA LEU A 223 -1.95 -18.55 -3.10
C LEU A 223 -0.59 -18.16 -3.68
N VAL A 224 0.29 -17.56 -2.87
CA VAL A 224 1.65 -17.18 -3.30
C VAL A 224 2.55 -18.42 -3.42
N SER A 225 2.47 -19.38 -2.50
CA SER A 225 3.28 -20.62 -2.57
C SER A 225 2.95 -21.44 -3.81
N HIS A 226 1.69 -21.51 -4.23
CA HIS A 226 1.33 -22.11 -5.51
C HIS A 226 1.89 -21.35 -6.72
N ALA A 227 2.09 -20.04 -6.60
CA ALA A 227 2.73 -19.25 -7.66
C ALA A 227 4.25 -19.46 -7.73
N THR A 228 4.91 -19.71 -6.59
CA THR A 228 6.37 -19.89 -6.50
C THR A 228 6.83 -21.33 -6.67
N SER A 229 5.96 -22.32 -6.44
CA SER A 229 6.30 -23.76 -6.58
C SER A 229 6.53 -24.21 -8.02
N TRP A 230 6.22 -23.41 -9.01
CA TRP A 230 6.56 -23.69 -10.39
C TRP A 230 8.05 -23.38 -10.65
N LYS A 231 8.89 -24.36 -10.32
CA LYS A 231 10.32 -24.41 -10.71
C LYS A 231 10.50 -24.58 -12.24
N HIS A 232 9.56 -24.17 -13.06
CA HIS A 232 9.70 -24.24 -14.51
C HIS A 232 10.52 -23.04 -15.02
N PRO A 233 11.67 -23.26 -15.68
CA PRO A 233 12.53 -22.20 -16.23
C PRO A 233 11.77 -21.27 -17.20
N VAL A 234 10.77 -21.78 -17.92
CA VAL A 234 9.93 -21.02 -18.85
C VAL A 234 9.02 -20.00 -18.11
N ALA A 235 8.50 -20.32 -16.92
CA ALA A 235 7.70 -19.37 -16.15
C ALA A 235 8.55 -18.22 -15.57
N ARG A 236 9.82 -18.50 -15.23
CA ARG A 236 10.80 -17.46 -14.88
C ARG A 236 11.15 -16.56 -16.06
N LEU A 237 11.23 -17.12 -17.27
CA LEU A 237 11.47 -16.34 -18.48
C LEU A 237 10.28 -15.41 -18.80
N LEU A 238 9.05 -15.93 -18.74
CA LEU A 238 7.84 -15.15 -19.05
C LEU A 238 7.54 -14.08 -18.00
N THR A 239 7.72 -14.37 -16.71
CA THR A 239 7.63 -13.34 -15.66
C THR A 239 8.80 -12.36 -15.76
N GLY A 240 9.99 -12.82 -16.08
CA GLY A 240 11.16 -11.98 -16.33
C GLY A 240 11.00 -11.08 -17.54
N VAL A 241 10.36 -11.53 -18.60
CA VAL A 241 10.07 -10.75 -19.82
C VAL A 241 8.95 -9.74 -19.55
N ALA A 242 7.86 -10.14 -18.92
CA ALA A 242 6.78 -9.22 -18.53
C ALA A 242 7.29 -8.13 -17.57
N THR A 243 8.12 -8.52 -16.58
CA THR A 243 8.74 -7.57 -15.63
C THR A 243 9.79 -6.68 -16.32
N ARG A 244 10.49 -7.17 -17.34
CA ARG A 244 11.44 -6.36 -18.14
C ARG A 244 10.73 -5.44 -19.11
N ALA A 245 9.61 -5.84 -19.69
CA ALA A 245 8.79 -4.99 -20.57
C ALA A 245 8.16 -3.83 -19.77
N SER A 246 7.59 -4.11 -18.61
CA SER A 246 7.09 -3.06 -17.70
C SER A 246 8.22 -2.16 -17.17
N ARG A 247 9.40 -2.72 -16.86
CA ARG A 247 10.60 -1.94 -16.52
C ARG A 247 11.07 -1.06 -17.68
N GLY A 248 11.07 -1.58 -18.90
CA GLY A 248 11.42 -0.82 -20.09
C GLY A 248 10.50 0.37 -20.32
N ALA A 249 9.19 0.17 -20.14
CA ALA A 249 8.20 1.24 -20.24
C ALA A 249 8.37 2.30 -19.13
N ILE A 250 8.62 1.87 -17.89
CA ILE A 250 8.86 2.77 -16.74
C ILE A 250 10.20 3.53 -16.92
N ILE A 251 11.25 2.89 -17.43
CA ILE A 251 12.55 3.52 -17.69
C ILE A 251 12.43 4.51 -18.85
N LEU A 252 11.70 4.17 -19.91
CA LEU A 252 11.45 5.06 -21.04
C LEU A 252 10.63 6.28 -20.59
N GLN A 253 9.59 6.07 -19.82
CA GLN A 253 8.79 7.15 -19.23
C GLN A 253 9.62 8.04 -18.29
N ARG A 254 10.59 7.46 -17.55
CA ARG A 254 11.54 8.22 -16.72
C ARG A 254 12.46 9.10 -17.55
N ARG A 255 12.96 8.62 -18.71
CA ARG A 255 13.82 9.42 -19.60
C ARG A 255 13.06 10.56 -20.28
N LEU A 256 11.78 10.33 -20.59
CA LEU A 256 10.93 11.36 -21.21
C LEU A 256 10.42 12.40 -20.21
N MET A 257 10.46 12.12 -18.92
CA MET A 257 10.02 13.02 -17.84
C MET A 257 11.18 13.64 -17.04
N ALA A 258 12.44 13.38 -17.39
CA ALA A 258 13.58 14.04 -16.76
C ALA A 258 13.60 15.51 -17.22
N PRO A 259 13.59 16.50 -16.31
CA PRO A 259 13.81 17.88 -16.71
C PRO A 259 15.25 18.00 -17.20
N HIS A 260 15.40 18.68 -18.34
CA HIS A 260 16.72 19.19 -18.79
C HIS A 260 17.25 20.20 -17.83
#